data_e83569123cd861d49fae6a17a0934a81
#
_entry.id   e83569123cd861d49fae6a17a0934a81
#
_cell.length_a   1.000
_cell.length_b   1.000
_cell.length_c   1.000
_cell.angle_alpha   90.00
_cell.angle_beta   90.00
_cell.angle_gamma   90.00
#
_symmetry.space_group_name_H-M   'P 1'
#
loop_
_entity.id
_entity.type
_entity.pdbx_description
1 polymer ?
#
loop_
_entity_poly.entity_id
_entity_poly.type
_entity_poly.pdbx_seq_one_letter_code
_entity_poly.pdbx_strand_id
1 'polypeptide(L)'
;MIPLIKIIASIGLYNTRIGVLLAYYGYGIPFAVFLFYGFLSSIPREIEEAALIDGGSLFQVYRCIILPLLKPICVTVAVLDVLWIYNDFLLPFVLISDNELRTLPLVMYTFFTAYERPWDLAMASLTMVLTPAIIMFVILQKQITGGIVSGAVKG
;
A
#
# COMPACT_ATOMS: atom_id res chain seq x y z
N MET A 1 -16.61 6.10 -4.99
CA MET A 1 -16.34 7.13 -3.94
C MET A 1 -17.55 7.49 -3.09
N ILE A 2 -18.72 7.89 -3.65
CA ILE A 2 -19.89 8.30 -2.85
C ILE A 2 -20.32 7.29 -1.79
N PRO A 3 -20.44 5.96 -2.07
CA PRO A 3 -20.79 4.98 -1.04
C PRO A 3 -19.75 4.91 0.09
N LEU A 4 -18.45 5.01 -0.22
CA LEU A 4 -17.39 5.01 0.77
C LEU A 4 -17.50 6.20 1.73
N ILE A 5 -17.71 7.42 1.18
CA ILE A 5 -17.90 8.63 1.99
C ILE A 5 -19.09 8.46 2.94
N LYS A 6 -20.22 7.91 2.45
CA LYS A 6 -21.41 7.65 3.28
C LYS A 6 -21.12 6.66 4.40
N ILE A 7 -20.40 5.58 4.13
CA ILE A 7 -20.03 4.58 5.15
C ILE A 7 -19.13 5.22 6.21
N ILE A 8 -18.05 5.90 5.81
CA ILE A 8 -17.12 6.56 6.73
C ILE A 8 -17.84 7.64 7.57
N ALA A 9 -18.74 8.40 6.95
CA ALA A 9 -19.55 9.41 7.66
C ALA A 9 -20.55 8.77 8.64
N SER A 10 -21.19 7.66 8.27
CA SER A 10 -22.19 6.99 9.13
C SER A 10 -21.58 6.42 10.42
N ILE A 11 -20.29 6.06 10.40
CA ILE A 11 -19.55 5.59 11.58
C ILE A 11 -18.84 6.74 12.33
N GLY A 12 -19.09 8.01 11.93
CA GLY A 12 -18.54 9.19 12.60
C GLY A 12 -17.05 9.45 12.36
N LEU A 13 -16.45 8.84 11.33
CA LEU A 13 -15.01 8.94 11.03
C LEU A 13 -14.68 9.84 9.83
N TYR A 14 -15.67 10.56 9.30
CA TYR A 14 -15.42 11.60 8.30
C TYR A 14 -14.52 12.70 8.84
N ASN A 15 -13.63 13.21 8.02
CA ASN A 15 -12.64 14.23 8.39
C ASN A 15 -11.72 13.82 9.57
N THR A 16 -11.33 12.54 9.61
CA THR A 16 -10.39 12.01 10.60
C THR A 16 -9.30 11.18 9.94
N ARG A 17 -8.11 11.12 10.56
CA ARG A 17 -7.02 10.24 10.11
C ARG A 17 -7.42 8.77 10.10
N ILE A 18 -8.21 8.34 11.10
CA ILE A 18 -8.68 6.96 11.21
C ILE A 18 -9.62 6.61 10.05
N GLY A 19 -10.50 7.52 9.66
CA GLY A 19 -11.40 7.32 8.52
C GLY A 19 -10.65 7.09 7.21
N VAL A 20 -9.59 7.87 6.97
CA VAL A 20 -8.72 7.70 5.80
C VAL A 20 -7.95 6.37 5.87
N LEU A 21 -7.41 6.00 7.04
CA LEU A 21 -6.73 4.72 7.22
C LEU A 21 -7.65 3.53 6.95
N LEU A 22 -8.89 3.56 7.47
CA LEU A 22 -9.86 2.50 7.20
C LEU A 22 -10.22 2.39 5.70
N ALA A 23 -10.30 3.52 5.02
CA ALA A 23 -10.50 3.53 3.57
C ALA A 23 -9.31 2.87 2.84
N TYR A 24 -8.07 3.18 3.23
CA TYR A 24 -6.88 2.53 2.68
C TYR A 24 -6.85 1.02 2.94
N TYR A 25 -7.23 0.56 4.13
CA TYR A 25 -7.37 -0.88 4.38
C TYR A 25 -8.42 -1.52 3.47
N GLY A 26 -9.55 -0.85 3.25
CA GLY A 26 -10.59 -1.34 2.36
C GLY A 26 -10.12 -1.56 0.91
N TYR A 27 -9.18 -0.75 0.42
CA TYR A 27 -8.60 -0.90 -0.93
C TYR A 27 -7.35 -1.80 -0.94
N GLY A 28 -6.49 -1.69 0.06
CA GLY A 28 -5.22 -2.41 0.13
C GLY A 28 -5.40 -3.92 0.39
N ILE A 29 -6.32 -4.31 1.28
CA ILE A 29 -6.53 -5.73 1.61
C ILE A 29 -6.87 -6.59 0.38
N PRO A 30 -7.85 -6.24 -0.48
CA PRO A 30 -8.14 -7.05 -1.67
C PRO A 30 -6.94 -7.20 -2.61
N PHE A 31 -6.18 -6.13 -2.79
CA PHE A 31 -4.97 -6.14 -3.60
C PHE A 31 -3.87 -7.01 -2.98
N ALA A 32 -3.63 -6.88 -1.68
CA ALA A 32 -2.70 -7.72 -0.95
C ALA A 32 -3.07 -9.20 -1.03
N VAL A 33 -4.35 -9.54 -0.81
CA VAL A 33 -4.86 -10.92 -0.92
C VAL A 33 -4.61 -11.49 -2.31
N PHE A 34 -4.85 -10.72 -3.36
CA PHE A 34 -4.59 -11.13 -4.75
C PHE A 34 -3.10 -11.48 -4.97
N LEU A 35 -2.19 -10.62 -4.50
CA LEU A 35 -0.76 -10.86 -4.63
C LEU A 35 -0.29 -12.06 -3.80
N PHE A 36 -0.75 -12.19 -2.56
CA PHE A 36 -0.43 -13.33 -1.71
C PHE A 36 -0.96 -14.64 -2.30
N TYR A 37 -2.17 -14.65 -2.83
CA TYR A 37 -2.74 -15.83 -3.47
C TYR A 37 -1.90 -16.28 -4.67
N GLY A 38 -1.52 -15.34 -5.54
CA GLY A 38 -0.65 -15.65 -6.69
C GLY A 38 0.70 -16.23 -6.27
N PHE A 39 1.32 -15.66 -5.21
CA PHE A 39 2.59 -16.16 -4.69
C PHE A 39 2.46 -17.53 -4.02
N LEU A 40 1.45 -17.73 -3.18
CA LEU A 40 1.17 -19.01 -2.51
C LEU A 40 0.95 -20.14 -3.52
N SER A 41 0.22 -19.84 -4.61
CA SER A 41 -0.02 -20.83 -5.68
C SER A 41 1.25 -21.27 -6.40
N SER A 42 2.35 -20.53 -6.27
CA SER A 42 3.65 -20.87 -6.84
C SER A 42 4.51 -21.76 -5.94
N ILE A 43 4.13 -21.92 -4.67
CA ILE A 43 4.85 -22.81 -3.73
C ILE A 43 4.43 -24.24 -4.00
N PRO A 44 5.39 -25.17 -4.25
CA PRO A 44 5.09 -26.58 -4.43
C PRO A 44 4.44 -27.18 -3.17
N ARG A 45 3.35 -27.95 -3.35
CA ARG A 45 2.65 -28.61 -2.24
C ARG A 45 3.49 -29.67 -1.54
N GLU A 46 4.42 -30.24 -2.27
CA GLU A 46 5.36 -31.25 -1.77
C GLU A 46 6.15 -30.77 -0.54
N ILE A 47 6.37 -29.46 -0.41
CA ILE A 47 7.05 -28.86 0.75
C ILE A 47 6.17 -28.99 2.01
N GLU A 48 4.87 -28.73 1.88
CA GLU A 48 3.90 -28.87 2.98
C GLU A 48 3.70 -30.35 3.35
N GLU A 49 3.55 -31.20 2.33
CA GLU A 49 3.34 -32.65 2.51
C GLU A 49 4.56 -33.32 3.19
N ALA A 50 5.78 -33.00 2.75
CA ALA A 50 6.99 -33.50 3.36
C ALA A 50 7.08 -33.14 4.85
N ALA A 51 6.78 -31.91 5.20
CA ALA A 51 6.81 -31.45 6.58
C ALA A 51 5.74 -32.11 7.47
N LEU A 52 4.57 -32.43 6.90
CA LEU A 52 3.52 -33.18 7.61
C LEU A 52 3.93 -34.65 7.81
N ILE A 53 4.60 -35.27 6.82
CA ILE A 53 5.14 -36.67 6.93
C ILE A 53 6.21 -36.73 8.02
N ASP A 54 7.04 -35.68 8.15
CA ASP A 54 8.05 -35.56 9.22
C ASP A 54 7.44 -35.36 10.63
N GLY A 55 6.09 -35.35 10.74
CA GLY A 55 5.37 -35.25 12.01
C GLY A 55 5.11 -33.82 12.46
N GLY A 56 5.31 -32.85 11.60
CA GLY A 56 4.97 -31.45 11.87
C GLY A 56 3.46 -31.22 11.96
N SER A 57 3.00 -30.44 12.94
CA SER A 57 1.61 -29.97 12.97
C SER A 57 1.38 -28.89 11.90
N LEU A 58 0.12 -28.71 11.46
CA LEU A 58 -0.26 -27.66 10.50
C LEU A 58 0.21 -26.26 10.92
N PHE A 59 0.15 -25.96 12.22
CA PHE A 59 0.63 -24.67 12.75
C PHE A 59 2.16 -24.53 12.65
N GLN A 60 2.91 -25.63 12.88
CA GLN A 60 4.37 -25.64 12.72
C GLN A 60 4.76 -25.47 11.25
N VAL A 61 4.09 -26.18 10.33
CA VAL A 61 4.30 -26.02 8.88
C VAL A 61 4.05 -24.56 8.47
N TYR A 62 2.92 -23.99 8.88
CA TYR A 62 2.60 -22.58 8.58
C TYR A 62 3.68 -21.62 9.12
N ARG A 63 4.03 -21.75 10.42
CA ARG A 63 4.92 -20.79 11.08
C ARG A 63 6.39 -20.94 10.68
N CYS A 64 6.85 -22.16 10.53
CA CYS A 64 8.27 -22.45 10.34
C CYS A 64 8.68 -22.57 8.86
N ILE A 65 7.72 -22.85 7.97
CA ILE A 65 8.00 -23.07 6.55
C ILE A 65 7.29 -22.01 5.69
N ILE A 66 5.97 -21.94 5.74
CA ILE A 66 5.20 -21.08 4.85
C ILE A 66 5.44 -19.59 5.15
N LEU A 67 5.33 -19.18 6.41
CA LEU A 67 5.50 -17.79 6.79
C LEU A 67 6.89 -17.21 6.44
N PRO A 68 8.02 -17.91 6.63
CA PRO A 68 9.31 -17.50 6.13
C PRO A 68 9.40 -17.39 4.60
N LEU A 69 8.77 -18.31 3.88
CA LEU A 69 8.70 -18.29 2.41
C LEU A 69 7.90 -17.08 1.88
N LEU A 70 6.95 -16.57 2.65
CA LEU A 70 6.15 -15.40 2.29
C LEU A 70 6.88 -14.06 2.51
N LYS A 71 8.04 -14.03 3.17
CA LYS A 71 8.77 -12.77 3.41
C LYS A 71 8.98 -11.91 2.16
N PRO A 72 9.40 -12.45 1.00
CA PRO A 72 9.61 -11.63 -0.19
C PRO A 72 8.32 -10.95 -0.65
N ILE A 73 7.20 -11.66 -0.66
CA ILE A 73 5.91 -11.08 -1.09
C ILE A 73 5.38 -10.09 -0.07
N CYS A 74 5.58 -10.31 1.25
CA CYS A 74 5.24 -9.33 2.28
C CYS A 74 5.96 -7.99 2.03
N VAL A 75 7.26 -8.04 1.73
CA VAL A 75 8.04 -6.84 1.43
C VAL A 75 7.52 -6.17 0.16
N THR A 76 7.24 -6.93 -0.88
CA THR A 76 6.71 -6.39 -2.16
C THR A 76 5.37 -5.69 -1.95
N VAL A 77 4.42 -6.33 -1.26
CA VAL A 77 3.10 -5.75 -0.94
C VAL A 77 3.28 -4.46 -0.13
N ALA A 78 4.08 -4.50 0.93
CA ALA A 78 4.32 -3.33 1.77
C ALA A 78 4.92 -2.16 0.97
N VAL A 79 5.87 -2.43 0.07
CA VAL A 79 6.47 -1.41 -0.80
C VAL A 79 5.45 -0.81 -1.75
N LEU A 80 4.64 -1.64 -2.41
CA LEU A 80 3.62 -1.19 -3.34
C LEU A 80 2.55 -0.35 -2.63
N ASP A 81 2.07 -0.80 -1.46
CA ASP A 81 1.08 -0.07 -0.67
C ASP A 81 1.63 1.28 -0.19
N VAL A 82 2.87 1.33 0.32
CA VAL A 82 3.50 2.58 0.75
C VAL A 82 3.61 3.57 -0.40
N LEU A 83 4.07 3.13 -1.58
CA LEU A 83 4.18 3.99 -2.75
C LEU A 83 2.82 4.47 -3.24
N TRP A 84 1.83 3.58 -3.25
CA TRP A 84 0.48 3.93 -3.67
C TRP A 84 -0.18 4.91 -2.70
N ILE A 85 -0.15 4.65 -1.40
CA ILE A 85 -0.73 5.52 -0.36
C ILE A 85 -0.03 6.89 -0.33
N TYR A 86 1.30 6.91 -0.48
CA TYR A 86 2.05 8.16 -0.48
C TYR A 86 1.66 9.07 -1.65
N ASN A 87 1.41 8.51 -2.83
CA ASN A 87 1.05 9.27 -4.04
C ASN A 87 -0.46 9.52 -4.16
N ASP A 88 -1.28 8.95 -3.25
CA ASP A 88 -2.73 9.11 -3.36
C ASP A 88 -3.17 10.52 -2.97
N PHE A 89 -3.93 11.10 -3.87
CA PHE A 89 -4.59 12.39 -3.72
C PHE A 89 -6.09 12.23 -3.45
N LEU A 90 -6.72 11.24 -4.09
CA LEU A 90 -8.16 11.19 -4.24
C LEU A 90 -8.90 10.84 -2.94
N LEU A 91 -8.41 9.84 -2.19
CA LEU A 91 -9.02 9.47 -0.90
C LEU A 91 -8.93 10.60 0.13
N PRO A 92 -7.75 11.21 0.37
CA PRO A 92 -7.67 12.38 1.24
C PRO A 92 -8.51 13.55 0.76
N PHE A 93 -8.58 13.80 -0.54
CA PHE A 93 -9.38 14.90 -1.10
C PHE A 93 -10.87 14.78 -0.77
N VAL A 94 -11.43 13.58 -0.80
CA VAL A 94 -12.86 13.36 -0.55
C VAL A 94 -13.21 13.12 0.92
N LEU A 95 -12.24 12.71 1.75
CA LEU A 95 -12.47 12.37 3.15
C LEU A 95 -11.97 13.42 4.15
N ILE A 96 -11.08 14.33 3.76
CA ILE A 96 -10.47 15.34 4.62
C ILE A 96 -10.91 16.73 4.18
N SER A 97 -11.53 17.45 5.09
CA SER A 97 -11.90 18.87 4.91
C SER A 97 -10.97 19.81 5.70
N ASP A 98 -10.39 19.32 6.79
CA ASP A 98 -9.53 20.10 7.68
C ASP A 98 -8.13 20.30 7.06
N ASN A 99 -7.64 21.52 7.11
CA ASN A 99 -6.32 21.90 6.58
C ASN A 99 -5.17 21.21 7.34
N GLU A 100 -5.32 20.98 8.64
CA GLU A 100 -4.29 20.38 9.48
C GLU A 100 -4.11 18.86 9.25
N LEU A 101 -5.11 18.24 8.62
CA LEU A 101 -5.09 16.80 8.33
C LEU A 101 -4.66 16.48 6.89
N ARG A 102 -4.41 17.48 6.07
CA ARG A 102 -4.10 17.29 4.64
C ARG A 102 -2.79 16.54 4.43
N THR A 103 -2.81 15.63 3.47
CA THR A 103 -1.61 14.96 2.97
C THR A 103 -0.80 15.90 2.07
N LEU A 104 0.49 15.59 1.86
CA LEU A 104 1.35 16.40 1.00
C LEU A 104 0.80 16.60 -0.42
N PRO A 105 0.31 15.56 -1.14
CA PRO A 105 -0.32 15.74 -2.46
C PRO A 105 -1.54 16.65 -2.41
N LEU A 106 -2.33 16.57 -1.33
CA LEU A 106 -3.51 17.41 -1.17
C LEU A 106 -3.15 18.88 -0.89
N VAL A 107 -2.10 19.14 -0.10
CA VAL A 107 -1.58 20.50 0.13
C VAL A 107 -1.03 21.08 -1.17
N MET A 108 -0.24 20.30 -1.92
CA MET A 108 0.29 20.72 -3.22
C MET A 108 -0.84 21.18 -4.16
N TYR A 109 -1.93 20.41 -4.23
CA TYR A 109 -3.08 20.76 -5.06
C TYR A 109 -3.67 22.14 -4.73
N THR A 110 -3.67 22.55 -3.46
CA THR A 110 -4.22 23.87 -3.06
C THR A 110 -3.44 25.04 -3.66
N PHE A 111 -2.12 24.91 -3.81
CA PHE A 111 -1.31 25.96 -4.45
C PHE A 111 -1.56 26.07 -5.96
N PHE A 112 -1.82 24.95 -6.63
CA PHE A 112 -2.14 24.95 -8.06
C PHE A 112 -3.54 25.47 -8.37
N THR A 113 -4.48 25.38 -7.42
CA THR A 113 -5.87 25.83 -7.57
C THR A 113 -6.14 27.18 -6.98
N ALA A 114 -5.18 27.79 -6.27
CA ALA A 114 -5.32 29.14 -5.73
C ALA A 114 -5.53 30.18 -6.84
N TYR A 115 -6.37 31.17 -6.58
CA TYR A 115 -6.72 32.23 -7.55
C TYR A 115 -5.48 32.99 -8.03
N GLU A 116 -4.58 33.37 -7.11
CA GLU A 116 -3.37 34.12 -7.40
C GLU A 116 -2.20 33.25 -7.90
N ARG A 117 -2.35 31.93 -7.85
CA ARG A 117 -1.36 30.93 -8.29
C ARG A 117 0.08 31.30 -7.89
N PRO A 118 0.44 31.18 -6.62
CA PRO A 118 1.80 31.43 -6.16
C PRO A 118 2.75 30.35 -6.69
N TRP A 119 3.30 30.57 -7.88
CA TRP A 119 4.10 29.56 -8.59
C TRP A 119 5.36 29.15 -7.84
N ASP A 120 5.95 30.06 -7.08
CA ASP A 120 7.08 29.81 -6.18
C ASP A 120 6.73 28.77 -5.11
N LEU A 121 5.61 28.95 -4.42
CA LEU A 121 5.12 28.00 -3.41
C LEU A 121 4.63 26.69 -4.05
N ALA A 122 4.01 26.75 -5.22
CA ALA A 122 3.59 25.57 -5.96
C ALA A 122 4.80 24.70 -6.36
N MET A 123 5.87 25.28 -6.89
CA MET A 123 7.09 24.57 -7.26
C MET A 123 7.86 24.07 -6.03
N ALA A 124 7.91 24.83 -4.94
CA ALA A 124 8.50 24.39 -3.69
C ALA A 124 7.74 23.17 -3.12
N SER A 125 6.41 23.23 -3.09
CA SER A 125 5.57 22.10 -2.62
C SER A 125 5.75 20.85 -3.49
N LEU A 126 5.83 21.00 -4.81
CA LEU A 126 6.12 19.91 -5.73
C LEU A 126 7.47 19.22 -5.42
N THR A 127 8.50 20.01 -5.19
CA THR A 127 9.82 19.50 -4.82
C THR A 127 9.77 18.76 -3.49
N MET A 128 9.04 19.28 -2.50
CA MET A 128 8.86 18.63 -1.20
C MET A 128 8.10 17.30 -1.30
N VAL A 129 7.14 17.19 -2.21
CA VAL A 129 6.39 15.94 -2.47
C VAL A 129 7.25 14.93 -3.23
N LEU A 130 7.98 15.36 -4.26
CA LEU A 130 8.77 14.46 -5.10
C LEU A 130 10.02 13.91 -4.38
N THR A 131 10.66 14.71 -3.53
CA THR A 131 11.91 14.30 -2.88
C THR A 131 11.78 13.01 -2.07
N PRO A 132 10.84 12.86 -1.13
CA PRO A 132 10.65 11.61 -0.41
C PRO A 132 10.22 10.44 -1.31
N ALA A 133 9.40 10.70 -2.34
CA ALA A 133 8.99 9.68 -3.29
C ALA A 133 10.18 9.10 -4.06
N ILE A 134 11.10 9.96 -4.54
CA ILE A 134 12.31 9.55 -5.24
C ILE A 134 13.24 8.76 -4.29
N ILE A 135 13.42 9.24 -3.06
CA ILE A 135 14.24 8.55 -2.05
C ILE A 135 13.68 7.16 -1.77
N MET A 136 12.37 7.06 -1.52
CA MET A 136 11.70 5.76 -1.30
C MET A 136 11.88 4.85 -2.52
N PHE A 137 11.68 5.36 -3.73
CA PHE A 137 11.84 4.57 -4.96
C PHE A 137 13.27 4.03 -5.09
N VAL A 138 14.29 4.85 -4.89
CA VAL A 138 15.71 4.44 -4.98
C VAL A 138 16.03 3.34 -3.95
N ILE A 139 15.49 3.45 -2.73
CA ILE A 139 15.71 2.46 -1.68
C ILE A 139 14.96 1.14 -2.00
N LEU A 140 13.74 1.24 -2.50
CA LEU A 140 12.80 0.12 -2.62
C LEU A 140 12.80 -0.55 -4.00
N GLN A 141 13.48 0.01 -5.02
CA GLN A 141 13.47 -0.52 -6.39
C GLN A 141 13.95 -1.98 -6.50
N LYS A 142 14.92 -2.40 -5.67
CA LYS A 142 15.40 -3.79 -5.66
C LYS A 142 14.34 -4.78 -5.18
N GLN A 143 13.53 -4.38 -4.22
CA GLN A 143 12.45 -5.21 -3.69
C GLN A 143 11.29 -5.34 -4.70
N ILE A 144 11.01 -4.28 -5.46
CA ILE A 144 9.99 -4.27 -6.51
C ILE A 144 10.38 -5.25 -7.63
N THR A 145 11.61 -5.15 -8.14
CA THR A 145 12.08 -6.01 -9.23
C THR A 145 12.19 -7.48 -8.81
N GLY A 146 12.67 -7.76 -7.61
CA GLY A 146 12.80 -9.13 -7.09
C GLY A 146 11.46 -9.85 -6.89
N GLY A 147 10.42 -9.13 -6.45
CA GLY A 147 9.09 -9.71 -6.21
C GLY A 147 8.31 -9.98 -7.50
N ILE A 148 8.43 -9.11 -8.51
CA ILE A 148 7.73 -9.26 -9.80
C ILE A 148 8.35 -10.38 -10.63
N VAL A 149 9.68 -10.49 -10.64
CA VAL A 149 10.40 -11.51 -11.42
C VAL A 149 10.14 -12.92 -10.88
N SER A 150 10.06 -13.10 -9.56
CA SER A 150 9.75 -14.41 -8.97
C SER A 150 8.33 -14.90 -9.26
N GLY A 151 7.38 -14.00 -9.55
CA GLY A 151 6.01 -14.34 -9.96
C GLY A 151 5.81 -14.51 -11.47
N ALA A 152 6.71 -13.94 -12.29
CA ALA A 152 6.56 -13.91 -13.76
C ALA A 152 7.36 -15.00 -14.50
N VAL A 153 8.31 -15.66 -13.84
CA VAL A 153 9.19 -16.70 -14.48
C VAL A 153 8.58 -18.09 -14.31
N LYS A 154 7.34 -18.29 -14.75
CA LYS A 154 6.78 -19.61 -15.09
C LYS A 154 5.83 -19.45 -16.29
N GLY A 155 6.41 -19.23 -17.44
CA GLY A 155 5.82 -19.52 -18.73
C GLY A 155 6.62 -20.64 -19.36
#